data_9b73b6f25fc9d676e8cdfc6a3743076b
#
_entry.id   9b73b6f25fc9d676e8cdfc6a3743076b
#
_cell.length_a   1.000
_cell.length_b   1.000
_cell.length_c   1.000
_cell.angle_alpha   90.00
_cell.angle_beta   90.00
_cell.angle_gamma   90.00
#
_symmetry.space_group_name_H-M   'P 1'
#
loop_
_entity.id
_entity.type
_entity.pdbx_description
1 polymer ?
#
loop_
_entity_poly.entity_id
_entity_poly.type
_entity_poly.pdbx_seq_one_letter_code
_entity_poly.pdbx_strand_id
1 'polypeptide(L)'
;MNEALKSLYLEEVDGIRRCTAEEMEQLFMEGSDEAKARLIEGNLFRVTEAARFFESPVAAVMDLVQEGSLALTIFVHAQDGFSKSTEAEMDAAIDEALRTYAAQEEDSRKAGEELSVRLNVLNEVCVKLAEELGREATAEEVGKKVNMDPEDVRYLMRIALTAVNKDNN
;
A
#
# COMPACT_ATOMS: atom_id res chain seq x y z
N MET A 1 -10.18 3.62 -8.60
CA MET A 1 -11.37 3.85 -7.74
C MET A 1 -12.01 5.17 -8.12
N ASN A 2 -13.35 5.28 -8.09
CA ASN A 2 -14.08 6.45 -8.59
C ASN A 2 -13.90 7.63 -7.60
N GLU A 3 -13.43 8.80 -8.09
CA GLU A 3 -13.29 10.05 -7.31
C GLU A 3 -14.59 10.44 -6.57
N ALA A 4 -15.75 10.11 -7.15
CA ALA A 4 -17.03 10.34 -6.50
C ALA A 4 -17.23 9.53 -5.21
N LEU A 5 -16.75 8.27 -5.16
CA LEU A 5 -16.81 7.44 -3.96
C LEU A 5 -15.84 7.94 -2.88
N LYS A 6 -14.65 8.40 -3.29
CA LYS A 6 -13.66 9.05 -2.41
C LYS A 6 -14.28 10.28 -1.73
N SER A 7 -14.88 11.18 -2.53
CA SER A 7 -15.50 12.41 -2.02
C SER A 7 -16.64 12.09 -1.06
N LEU A 8 -17.53 11.16 -1.43
CA LEU A 8 -18.67 10.76 -0.59
C LEU A 8 -18.21 10.20 0.76
N TYR A 9 -17.24 9.30 0.78
CA TYR A 9 -16.72 8.74 2.02
C TYR A 9 -16.11 9.81 2.94
N LEU A 10 -15.29 10.71 2.37
CA LEU A 10 -14.67 11.79 3.14
C LEU A 10 -15.71 12.77 3.71
N GLU A 11 -16.77 13.07 2.95
CA GLU A 11 -17.90 13.87 3.42
C GLU A 11 -18.69 13.18 4.53
N GLU A 12 -18.89 11.86 4.44
CA GLU A 12 -19.56 11.09 5.51
C GLU A 12 -18.74 11.12 6.80
N VAL A 13 -17.42 10.92 6.72
CA VAL A 13 -16.55 10.98 7.90
C VAL A 13 -16.52 12.38 8.51
N ASP A 14 -16.48 13.42 7.69
CA ASP A 14 -16.52 14.82 8.16
C ASP A 14 -17.86 15.16 8.87
N GLY A 15 -18.95 14.45 8.54
CA GLY A 15 -20.25 14.56 9.19
C GLY A 15 -20.37 13.82 10.53
N ILE A 16 -19.43 12.94 10.87
CA ILE A 16 -19.46 12.18 12.12
C ILE A 16 -19.09 13.10 13.29
N ARG A 17 -19.90 13.02 14.37
CA ARG A 17 -19.60 13.77 15.60
C ARG A 17 -18.28 13.28 16.23
N ARG A 18 -17.29 14.14 16.29
CA ARG A 18 -15.99 13.87 16.92
C ARG A 18 -16.16 13.61 18.42
N CYS A 19 -15.36 12.71 18.98
CA CYS A 19 -15.27 12.53 20.43
C CYS A 19 -14.50 13.71 21.05
N THR A 20 -15.01 14.20 22.21
CA THR A 20 -14.23 15.11 23.07
C THR A 20 -13.29 14.30 23.97
N ALA A 21 -12.29 14.95 24.57
CA ALA A 21 -11.37 14.30 25.50
C ALA A 21 -12.12 13.67 26.69
N GLU A 22 -13.14 14.37 27.21
CA GLU A 22 -13.96 13.88 28.32
C GLU A 22 -14.82 12.68 27.90
N GLU A 23 -15.35 12.69 26.67
CA GLU A 23 -16.11 11.56 26.12
C GLU A 23 -15.17 10.36 25.91
N MET A 24 -13.96 10.56 25.39
CA MET A 24 -12.98 9.49 25.22
C MET A 24 -12.59 8.86 26.56
N GLU A 25 -12.33 9.65 27.60
CA GLU A 25 -12.05 9.15 28.95
C GLU A 25 -13.16 8.24 29.46
N GLN A 26 -14.42 8.66 29.32
CA GLN A 26 -15.58 7.87 29.75
C GLN A 26 -15.69 6.55 28.95
N LEU A 27 -15.55 6.61 27.63
CA LEU A 27 -15.67 5.43 26.77
C LEU A 27 -14.51 4.42 27.00
N PHE A 28 -13.28 4.88 27.24
CA PHE A 28 -12.17 4.00 27.63
C PHE A 28 -12.40 3.37 29.00
N MET A 29 -12.97 4.10 29.96
CA MET A 29 -13.33 3.53 31.27
C MET A 29 -14.46 2.53 31.16
N GLU A 30 -15.43 2.72 30.29
CA GLU A 30 -16.53 1.78 30.06
C GLU A 30 -16.04 0.49 29.41
N GLY A 31 -15.17 0.58 28.41
CA GLY A 31 -14.48 -0.55 27.76
C GLY A 31 -15.38 -1.55 27.04
N SER A 32 -16.68 -1.28 26.91
CA SER A 32 -17.63 -2.13 26.17
C SER A 32 -17.34 -2.11 24.65
N ASP A 33 -17.84 -3.10 23.93
CA ASP A 33 -17.69 -3.13 22.48
C ASP A 33 -18.38 -1.92 21.81
N GLU A 34 -19.51 -1.47 22.37
CA GLU A 34 -20.22 -0.28 21.92
C GLU A 34 -19.40 1.00 22.18
N ALA A 35 -18.74 1.09 23.34
CA ALA A 35 -17.86 2.21 23.66
C ALA A 35 -16.63 2.25 22.74
N LYS A 36 -16.03 1.10 22.46
CA LYS A 36 -14.91 0.99 21.50
C LYS A 36 -15.33 1.36 20.08
N ALA A 37 -16.49 0.89 19.63
CA ALA A 37 -17.02 1.27 18.32
C ALA A 37 -17.22 2.79 18.23
N ARG A 38 -17.79 3.44 19.27
CA ARG A 38 -17.96 4.87 19.33
C ARG A 38 -16.62 5.63 19.34
N LEU A 39 -15.60 5.12 20.06
CA LEU A 39 -14.24 5.66 20.05
C LEU A 39 -13.65 5.64 18.64
N ILE A 40 -13.76 4.52 17.93
CA ILE A 40 -13.26 4.38 16.57
C ILE A 40 -13.98 5.37 15.65
N GLU A 41 -15.30 5.34 15.64
CA GLU A 41 -16.12 6.21 14.80
C GLU A 41 -15.81 7.70 15.03
N GLY A 42 -15.77 8.14 16.29
CA GLY A 42 -15.55 9.54 16.65
C GLY A 42 -14.12 10.04 16.41
N ASN A 43 -13.18 9.16 16.08
CA ASN A 43 -11.80 9.48 15.77
C ASN A 43 -11.39 9.18 14.31
N LEU A 44 -12.33 8.74 13.43
CA LEU A 44 -12.04 8.52 12.01
C LEU A 44 -11.53 9.78 11.29
N PHE A 45 -11.90 10.96 11.73
CA PHE A 45 -11.37 12.21 11.18
C PHE A 45 -9.85 12.28 11.24
N ARG A 46 -9.20 11.75 12.30
CA ARG A 46 -7.74 11.70 12.44
C ARG A 46 -7.11 10.88 11.32
N VAL A 47 -7.74 9.74 11.01
CA VAL A 47 -7.32 8.87 9.91
C VAL A 47 -7.42 9.59 8.57
N THR A 48 -8.55 10.25 8.28
CA THR A 48 -8.73 10.95 7.00
C THR A 48 -7.81 12.15 6.84
N GLU A 49 -7.55 12.90 7.92
CA GLU A 49 -6.60 14.01 7.93
C GLU A 49 -5.17 13.51 7.67
N ALA A 50 -4.73 12.46 8.38
CA ALA A 50 -3.41 11.85 8.18
C ALA A 50 -3.26 11.23 6.78
N ALA A 51 -4.27 10.50 6.29
CA ALA A 51 -4.26 9.89 4.97
C ALA A 51 -4.06 10.90 3.83
N ARG A 52 -4.69 12.07 3.93
CA ARG A 52 -4.50 13.16 2.96
C ARG A 52 -3.05 13.67 2.93
N PHE A 53 -2.35 13.65 4.06
CA PHE A 53 -0.96 14.06 4.15
C PHE A 53 -0.01 13.06 3.48
N PHE A 54 -0.29 11.75 3.57
CA PHE A 54 0.52 10.69 2.97
C PHE A 54 0.12 10.34 1.53
N GLU A 55 -0.96 10.92 0.98
CA GLU A 55 -1.41 10.64 -0.39
C GLU A 55 -0.31 10.95 -1.42
N SER A 56 -0.08 10.00 -2.31
CA SER A 56 0.93 10.09 -3.36
C SER A 56 0.46 9.35 -4.62
N PRO A 57 1.16 9.47 -5.75
CA PRO A 57 0.82 8.71 -6.96
C PRO A 57 0.80 7.18 -6.79
N VAL A 58 1.48 6.67 -5.77
CA VAL A 58 1.60 5.22 -5.50
C VAL A 58 0.78 4.77 -4.28
N ALA A 59 0.46 5.68 -3.36
CA ALA A 59 -0.35 5.41 -2.17
C ALA A 59 -1.64 6.24 -2.25
N ALA A 60 -2.72 5.62 -2.71
CA ALA A 60 -4.01 6.28 -2.84
C ALA A 60 -4.64 6.54 -1.46
N VAL A 61 -5.31 7.69 -1.31
CA VAL A 61 -5.88 8.11 -0.01
C VAL A 61 -6.83 7.07 0.58
N MET A 62 -7.60 6.34 -0.22
CA MET A 62 -8.54 5.35 0.30
C MET A 62 -7.86 4.09 0.85
N ASP A 63 -6.74 3.69 0.28
CA ASP A 63 -5.94 2.58 0.80
C ASP A 63 -5.26 3.00 2.10
N LEU A 64 -4.74 4.23 2.17
CA LEU A 64 -4.25 4.85 3.39
C LEU A 64 -5.35 4.93 4.47
N VAL A 65 -6.57 5.31 4.12
CA VAL A 65 -7.69 5.33 5.06
C VAL A 65 -8.00 3.94 5.63
N GLN A 66 -7.90 2.88 4.82
CA GLN A 66 -8.09 1.50 5.30
C GLN A 66 -7.00 1.12 6.31
N GLU A 67 -5.73 1.38 5.99
CA GLU A 67 -4.60 1.10 6.87
C GLU A 67 -4.67 1.91 8.18
N GLY A 68 -4.96 3.20 8.09
CA GLY A 68 -5.11 4.06 9.26
C GLY A 68 -6.32 3.67 10.13
N SER A 69 -7.43 3.25 9.53
CA SER A 69 -8.60 2.75 10.27
C SER A 69 -8.31 1.45 10.99
N LEU A 70 -7.50 0.57 10.39
CA LEU A 70 -7.02 -0.65 11.04
C LEU A 70 -6.12 -0.31 12.24
N ALA A 71 -5.17 0.61 12.07
CA ALA A 71 -4.29 1.06 13.15
C ALA A 71 -5.08 1.69 14.31
N LEU A 72 -6.04 2.56 14.02
CA LEU A 72 -6.95 3.14 15.01
C LEU A 72 -7.73 2.05 15.76
N THR A 73 -8.27 1.08 15.05
CA THR A 73 -9.01 -0.04 15.64
C THR A 73 -8.12 -0.86 16.58
N ILE A 74 -6.92 -1.23 16.14
CA ILE A 74 -5.95 -1.97 16.96
C ILE A 74 -5.59 -1.15 18.21
N PHE A 75 -5.32 0.14 18.06
CA PHE A 75 -5.00 1.02 19.17
C PHE A 75 -6.10 1.04 20.22
N VAL A 76 -7.36 1.30 19.81
CA VAL A 76 -8.51 1.35 20.73
C VAL A 76 -8.73 0.03 21.45
N HIS A 77 -8.50 -1.11 20.79
CA HIS A 77 -8.66 -2.43 21.42
C HIS A 77 -7.50 -2.82 22.35
N ALA A 78 -6.30 -2.31 22.11
CA ALA A 78 -5.11 -2.57 22.92
C ALA A 78 -4.97 -1.65 24.14
N GLN A 79 -5.67 -0.53 24.15
CA GLN A 79 -5.55 0.49 25.19
C GLN A 79 -6.39 0.11 26.41
N ASP A 80 -5.76 0.09 27.61
CA ASP A 80 -6.41 -0.28 28.87
C ASP A 80 -7.03 0.92 29.62
N GLY A 81 -6.92 2.15 29.08
CA GLY A 81 -7.46 3.33 29.72
C GLY A 81 -7.11 4.63 28.99
N PHE A 82 -7.53 5.75 29.54
CA PHE A 82 -7.29 7.09 28.99
C PHE A 82 -6.28 7.87 29.84
N SER A 83 -5.35 8.54 29.20
CA SER A 83 -4.36 9.43 29.81
C SER A 83 -4.18 10.70 28.97
N LYS A 84 -3.42 11.66 29.45
CA LYS A 84 -3.11 12.90 28.71
C LYS A 84 -2.32 12.65 27.41
N SER A 85 -1.65 11.49 27.30
CA SER A 85 -0.89 11.12 26.10
C SER A 85 -1.68 10.27 25.12
N THR A 86 -2.86 9.74 25.49
CA THR A 86 -3.63 8.79 24.68
C THR A 86 -3.95 9.34 23.27
N GLU A 87 -4.32 10.60 23.15
CA GLU A 87 -4.58 11.19 21.83
C GLU A 87 -3.32 11.26 20.97
N ALA A 88 -2.20 11.69 21.54
CA ALA A 88 -0.93 11.75 20.82
C ALA A 88 -0.40 10.36 20.45
N GLU A 89 -0.63 9.35 21.31
CA GLU A 89 -0.29 7.96 21.03
C GLU A 89 -1.16 7.36 19.92
N MET A 90 -2.45 7.72 19.89
CA MET A 90 -3.38 7.36 18.81
C MET A 90 -2.94 7.96 17.47
N ASP A 91 -2.64 9.27 17.44
CA ASP A 91 -2.13 9.94 16.25
C ASP A 91 -0.82 9.32 15.76
N ALA A 92 0.11 9.04 16.68
CA ALA A 92 1.38 8.40 16.37
C ALA A 92 1.21 6.98 15.80
N ALA A 93 0.25 6.20 16.31
CA ALA A 93 -0.05 4.85 15.80
C ALA A 93 -0.62 4.90 14.37
N ILE A 94 -1.50 5.85 14.08
CA ILE A 94 -2.05 6.07 12.75
C ILE A 94 -0.92 6.50 11.79
N ASP A 95 -0.14 7.53 12.15
CA ASP A 95 0.95 8.06 11.33
C ASP A 95 2.01 7.00 11.00
N GLU A 96 2.36 6.13 11.94
CA GLU A 96 3.34 5.07 11.72
C GLU A 96 2.82 4.01 10.75
N ALA A 97 1.55 3.64 10.86
CA ALA A 97 0.92 2.69 9.92
C ALA A 97 0.90 3.27 8.50
N LEU A 98 0.48 4.53 8.35
CA LEU A 98 0.42 5.18 7.03
C LEU A 98 1.79 5.39 6.41
N ARG A 99 2.80 5.77 7.21
CA ARG A 99 4.19 5.90 6.76
C ARG A 99 4.74 4.56 6.28
N THR A 100 4.49 3.50 7.02
CA THR A 100 4.92 2.14 6.67
C THR A 100 4.29 1.69 5.36
N TYR A 101 2.97 1.87 5.23
CA TYR A 101 2.25 1.53 4.00
C TYR A 101 2.78 2.32 2.79
N ALA A 102 2.90 3.65 2.91
CA ALA A 102 3.40 4.49 1.82
C ALA A 102 4.84 4.11 1.39
N ALA A 103 5.69 3.74 2.34
CA ALA A 103 7.04 3.27 2.05
C ALA A 103 7.03 1.92 1.31
N GLN A 104 6.17 0.97 1.71
CA GLN A 104 6.02 -0.32 1.03
C GLN A 104 5.51 -0.18 -0.40
N GLU A 105 4.55 0.71 -0.64
CA GLU A 105 4.04 1.00 -1.99
C GLU A 105 5.14 1.61 -2.89
N GLU A 106 5.92 2.54 -2.36
CA GLU A 106 7.05 3.13 -3.09
C GLU A 106 8.14 2.10 -3.42
N ASP A 107 8.46 1.21 -2.48
CA ASP A 107 9.44 0.15 -2.71
C ASP A 107 8.92 -0.89 -3.73
N SER A 108 7.63 -1.21 -3.67
CA SER A 108 6.96 -2.07 -4.65
C SER A 108 7.01 -1.46 -6.06
N ARG A 109 6.76 -0.15 -6.18
CA ARG A 109 6.87 0.59 -7.44
C ARG A 109 8.28 0.53 -8.01
N LYS A 110 9.30 0.80 -7.17
CA LYS A 110 10.72 0.75 -7.58
C LYS A 110 11.12 -0.65 -8.06
N ALA A 111 10.73 -1.68 -7.31
CA ALA A 111 11.00 -3.07 -7.69
C ALA A 111 10.33 -3.42 -9.03
N GLY A 112 9.10 -2.96 -9.26
CA GLY A 112 8.39 -3.13 -10.53
C GLY A 112 9.08 -2.42 -11.70
N GLU A 113 9.55 -1.18 -11.49
CA GLU A 113 10.31 -0.43 -12.50
C GLU A 113 11.64 -1.11 -12.84
N GLU A 114 12.41 -1.55 -11.84
CA GLU A 114 13.65 -2.29 -12.06
C GLU A 114 13.41 -3.58 -12.83
N LEU A 115 12.38 -4.33 -12.48
CA LEU A 115 12.00 -5.54 -13.21
C LEU A 115 11.65 -5.23 -14.67
N SER A 116 10.87 -4.18 -14.91
CA SER A 116 10.48 -3.75 -16.25
C SER A 116 11.69 -3.38 -17.12
N VAL A 117 12.66 -2.66 -16.55
CA VAL A 117 13.92 -2.34 -17.24
C VAL A 117 14.71 -3.61 -17.59
N ARG A 118 14.83 -4.56 -16.65
CA ARG A 118 15.53 -5.84 -16.91
C ARG A 118 14.85 -6.65 -18.01
N LEU A 119 13.51 -6.70 -18.02
CA LEU A 119 12.75 -7.41 -19.05
C LEU A 119 12.93 -6.76 -20.43
N ASN A 120 12.93 -5.43 -20.52
CA ASN A 120 13.17 -4.71 -21.76
C ASN A 120 14.58 -4.99 -22.33
N VAL A 121 15.61 -4.90 -21.49
CA VAL A 121 16.99 -5.24 -21.90
C VAL A 121 17.09 -6.69 -22.38
N LEU A 122 16.48 -7.62 -21.65
CA LEU A 122 16.46 -9.03 -22.01
C LEU A 122 15.81 -9.25 -23.39
N ASN A 123 14.65 -8.61 -23.60
CA ASN A 123 13.91 -8.70 -24.87
C ASN A 123 14.73 -8.15 -26.04
N GLU A 124 15.39 -6.99 -25.89
CA GLU A 124 16.27 -6.43 -26.92
C GLU A 124 17.42 -7.38 -27.28
N VAL A 125 18.03 -8.01 -26.27
CA VAL A 125 19.12 -8.97 -26.50
C VAL A 125 18.59 -10.23 -27.19
N CYS A 126 17.43 -10.74 -26.82
CA CYS A 126 16.79 -11.88 -27.49
C CYS A 126 16.54 -11.59 -28.97
N VAL A 127 15.98 -10.43 -29.28
CA VAL A 127 15.70 -10.03 -30.68
C VAL A 127 17.00 -9.92 -31.50
N LYS A 128 18.02 -9.24 -30.98
CA LYS A 128 19.32 -9.11 -31.65
C LYS A 128 19.99 -10.46 -31.90
N LEU A 129 19.98 -11.33 -30.89
CA LEU A 129 20.53 -12.67 -31.03
C LEU A 129 19.76 -13.53 -32.04
N ALA A 130 18.43 -13.41 -32.04
CA ALA A 130 17.62 -14.13 -33.03
C ALA A 130 17.90 -13.68 -34.46
N GLU A 131 18.12 -12.38 -34.69
CA GLU A 131 18.54 -11.84 -35.99
C GLU A 131 19.96 -12.35 -36.40
N GLU A 132 20.91 -12.35 -35.45
CA GLU A 132 22.28 -12.82 -35.69
C GLU A 132 22.33 -14.33 -35.97
N LEU A 133 21.53 -15.12 -35.29
CA LEU A 133 21.57 -16.62 -35.37
C LEU A 133 20.60 -17.16 -36.42
N GLY A 134 19.64 -16.38 -36.92
CA GLY A 134 18.56 -16.83 -37.80
C GLY A 134 17.57 -17.81 -37.14
N ARG A 135 17.56 -17.86 -35.80
CA ARG A 135 16.66 -18.66 -34.95
C ARG A 135 16.55 -18.04 -33.58
N GLU A 136 15.56 -18.48 -32.81
CA GLU A 136 15.45 -18.07 -31.41
C GLU A 136 16.71 -18.44 -30.62
N ALA A 137 17.15 -17.49 -29.78
CA ALA A 137 18.31 -17.70 -28.91
C ALA A 137 17.92 -18.53 -27.68
N THR A 138 18.84 -19.42 -27.26
CA THR A 138 18.63 -20.19 -26.02
C THR A 138 18.90 -19.32 -24.78
N ALA A 139 18.38 -19.73 -23.63
CA ALA A 139 18.60 -19.03 -22.36
C ALA A 139 20.11 -18.96 -22.00
N GLU A 140 20.89 -19.97 -22.41
CA GLU A 140 22.34 -20.00 -22.23
C GLU A 140 23.06 -18.95 -23.10
N GLU A 141 22.62 -18.76 -24.34
CA GLU A 141 23.16 -17.77 -25.26
C GLU A 141 22.83 -16.35 -24.79
N VAL A 142 21.58 -16.14 -24.38
CA VAL A 142 21.13 -14.86 -23.83
C VAL A 142 21.85 -14.57 -22.50
N GLY A 143 21.92 -15.53 -21.59
CA GLY A 143 22.60 -15.42 -20.31
C GLY A 143 24.06 -15.00 -20.43
N LYS A 144 24.80 -15.59 -21.39
CA LYS A 144 26.17 -15.17 -21.70
C LYS A 144 26.26 -13.71 -22.15
N LYS A 145 25.29 -13.24 -22.95
CA LYS A 145 25.32 -11.88 -23.50
C LYS A 145 25.00 -10.83 -22.44
N VAL A 146 24.07 -11.15 -21.50
CA VAL A 146 23.66 -10.24 -20.41
C VAL A 146 24.37 -10.49 -19.08
N ASN A 147 25.30 -11.44 -19.04
CA ASN A 147 26.02 -11.88 -17.84
C ASN A 147 25.08 -12.30 -16.70
N MET A 148 24.08 -13.13 -17.02
CA MET A 148 23.09 -13.70 -16.10
C MET A 148 23.13 -15.22 -16.15
N ASP A 149 22.69 -15.84 -15.04
CA ASP A 149 22.49 -17.29 -15.02
C ASP A 149 21.34 -17.68 -15.98
N PRO A 150 21.47 -18.76 -16.74
CA PRO A 150 20.42 -19.23 -17.65
C PRO A 150 19.09 -19.53 -16.96
N GLU A 151 19.09 -19.89 -15.66
CA GLU A 151 17.86 -20.10 -14.90
C GLU A 151 17.13 -18.78 -14.62
N ASP A 152 17.88 -17.72 -14.30
CA ASP A 152 17.32 -16.37 -14.12
C ASP A 152 16.76 -15.84 -15.44
N VAL A 153 17.43 -16.08 -16.57
CA VAL A 153 16.92 -15.74 -17.90
C VAL A 153 15.60 -16.44 -18.16
N ARG A 154 15.51 -17.76 -17.92
CA ARG A 154 14.26 -18.53 -18.08
C ARG A 154 13.14 -18.01 -17.18
N TYR A 155 13.47 -17.63 -15.94
CA TYR A 155 12.52 -17.06 -15.01
C TYR A 155 11.94 -15.73 -15.49
N LEU A 156 12.80 -14.80 -15.92
CA LEU A 156 12.39 -13.48 -16.45
C LEU A 156 11.57 -13.62 -17.74
N MET A 157 11.97 -14.51 -18.66
CA MET A 157 11.19 -14.79 -19.87
C MET A 157 9.78 -15.29 -19.55
N ARG A 158 9.63 -16.14 -18.54
CA ARG A 158 8.32 -16.64 -18.11
C ARG A 158 7.45 -15.52 -17.52
N ILE A 159 8.02 -14.60 -16.75
CA ILE A 159 7.30 -13.42 -16.24
C ILE A 159 6.81 -12.56 -17.40
N ALA A 160 7.67 -12.29 -18.40
CA ALA A 160 7.30 -11.51 -19.58
C ALA A 160 6.10 -12.12 -20.33
N LEU A 161 6.12 -13.43 -20.55
CA LEU A 161 5.00 -14.14 -21.21
C LEU A 161 3.69 -14.08 -20.40
N THR A 162 3.80 -14.13 -19.08
CA THR A 162 2.61 -14.06 -18.20
C THR A 162 1.99 -12.67 -18.22
N ALA A 163 2.81 -11.62 -18.26
CA ALA A 163 2.36 -10.22 -18.35
C ALA A 163 1.60 -9.97 -19.68
N VAL A 164 2.19 -10.38 -20.80
CA VAL A 164 1.57 -10.20 -22.14
C VAL A 164 0.21 -10.94 -22.25
N ASN A 165 0.07 -12.09 -21.62
CA ASN A 165 -1.19 -12.85 -21.64
C ASN A 165 -2.29 -12.23 -20.76
N LYS A 166 -1.94 -11.43 -19.75
CA LYS A 166 -2.91 -10.69 -18.92
C LYS A 166 -3.49 -9.47 -19.64
N ASP A 167 -2.71 -8.81 -20.48
CA ASP A 167 -3.14 -7.61 -21.19
C ASP A 167 -4.03 -7.94 -22.42
N ASN A 168 -4.10 -9.23 -22.81
CA ASN A 168 -4.89 -9.70 -23.94
C ASN A 168 -6.20 -10.41 -23.56
N ASN A 169 -6.62 -10.39 -22.29
CA ASN A 169 -7.85 -10.99 -21.78
C ASN A 169 -8.71 -9.93 -21.07
#